data_a07d8ec64704c7b8e1c4f87d2e048372
#
_entry.id   a07d8ec64704c7b8e1c4f87d2e048372
#
_cell.length_a   1.000
_cell.length_b   1.000
_cell.length_c   1.000
_cell.angle_alpha   90.00
_cell.angle_beta   90.00
_cell.angle_gamma   90.00
#
_symmetry.space_group_name_H-M   'P 1'
#
loop_
_entity.id
_entity.type
_entity.pdbx_description
1 polymer ?
#
loop_
_entity_poly.entity_id
_entity_poly.type
_entity_poly.pdbx_seq_one_letter_code
_entity_poly.pdbx_strand_id
1 'polypeptide(L)'
;MVSEKARLILEGFNLMGYDALGIGDDDLTLGRDFLMEMSKKAQFPFLSSNIINEDSGRLLFQPYLLKEIAGMKIGIFSLFSPDLFTGPNDFRKKGLVIRDPVETAQAMVRELQPKTDLIILLSHLSYPKDVELAQNISGIHLIIGSHTGANLLYPPLIKNTYLLQMAPKGMYGARIDFTFNNNTFSFYNSSEKRSLESRLNYVKYRLMAKETPEREKAQWLKSKEDTERALAQLQGKNEFTNIIFPLRDGMKDHPDILKMVDEYRSKYPETEKPAPPK
;
A
#
# COMPACT_ATOMS: atom_id res chain seq x y z
N MET A 1 -14.03 -26.10 2.91
CA MET A 1 -12.77 -25.77 2.16
C MET A 1 -12.46 -24.29 2.15
N VAL A 2 -13.30 -23.40 1.61
CA VAL A 2 -13.02 -21.93 1.56
C VAL A 2 -12.88 -21.32 2.96
N SER A 3 -13.76 -21.64 3.91
CA SER A 3 -13.69 -21.15 5.29
C SER A 3 -12.43 -21.61 6.02
N GLU A 4 -11.97 -22.85 5.79
CA GLU A 4 -10.74 -23.35 6.39
C GLU A 4 -9.51 -22.66 5.81
N LYS A 5 -9.52 -22.35 4.50
CA LYS A 5 -8.46 -21.54 3.89
C LYS A 5 -8.39 -20.15 4.47
N ALA A 6 -9.54 -19.50 4.69
CA ALA A 6 -9.60 -18.19 5.33
C ALA A 6 -9.04 -18.23 6.77
N ARG A 7 -9.35 -19.28 7.53
CA ARG A 7 -8.79 -19.49 8.88
C ARG A 7 -7.26 -19.67 8.85
N LEU A 8 -6.77 -20.51 7.96
CA LEU A 8 -5.33 -20.70 7.76
C LEU A 8 -4.60 -19.39 7.43
N ILE A 9 -5.17 -18.58 6.53
CA ILE A 9 -4.60 -17.27 6.17
C ILE A 9 -4.54 -16.36 7.40
N LEU A 10 -5.63 -16.29 8.18
CA LEU A 10 -5.67 -15.47 9.39
C LEU A 10 -4.64 -15.91 10.43
N GLU A 11 -4.51 -17.22 10.68
CA GLU A 11 -3.51 -17.76 11.59
C GLU A 11 -2.09 -17.45 11.12
N GLY A 12 -1.84 -17.52 9.79
CA GLY A 12 -0.59 -17.09 9.20
C GLY A 12 -0.32 -15.59 9.45
N PHE A 13 -1.31 -14.72 9.28
CA PHE A 13 -1.17 -13.28 9.54
C PHE A 13 -0.93 -12.99 11.02
N ASN A 14 -1.57 -13.73 11.94
CA ASN A 14 -1.29 -13.64 13.38
C ASN A 14 0.17 -14.00 13.68
N LEU A 15 0.69 -15.10 13.12
CA LEU A 15 2.09 -15.51 13.28
C LEU A 15 3.10 -14.52 12.67
N MET A 16 2.74 -13.90 11.55
CA MET A 16 3.57 -12.86 10.91
C MET A 16 3.56 -11.53 11.66
N GLY A 17 2.67 -11.35 12.65
CA GLY A 17 2.60 -10.12 13.44
C GLY A 17 2.06 -8.93 12.64
N TYR A 18 0.98 -9.13 11.91
CA TYR A 18 0.32 -8.04 11.19
C TYR A 18 -0.12 -6.93 12.16
N ASP A 19 0.00 -5.68 11.72
CA ASP A 19 -0.42 -4.50 12.49
C ASP A 19 -1.85 -4.09 12.19
N ALA A 20 -2.32 -4.28 10.95
CA ALA A 20 -3.69 -3.96 10.53
C ALA A 20 -4.03 -4.67 9.21
N LEU A 21 -5.33 -4.84 8.96
CA LEU A 21 -5.88 -5.31 7.70
C LEU A 21 -6.95 -4.34 7.22
N GLY A 22 -6.81 -3.78 6.01
CA GLY A 22 -7.86 -3.09 5.29
C GLY A 22 -8.74 -4.11 4.55
N ILE A 23 -10.06 -3.93 4.60
CA ILE A 23 -11.02 -4.88 4.03
C ILE A 23 -11.11 -4.73 2.51
N GLY A 24 -11.04 -5.86 1.80
CA GLY A 24 -11.32 -6.00 0.37
C GLY A 24 -12.62 -6.77 0.10
N ASP A 25 -13.03 -6.81 -1.16
CA ASP A 25 -14.28 -7.48 -1.58
C ASP A 25 -14.18 -9.01 -1.48
N ASP A 26 -13.01 -9.58 -1.66
CA ASP A 26 -12.77 -11.01 -1.49
C ASP A 26 -12.91 -11.46 -0.03
N ASP A 27 -12.64 -10.58 0.94
CA ASP A 27 -12.84 -10.88 2.36
C ASP A 27 -14.33 -11.10 2.71
N LEU A 28 -15.23 -10.56 1.89
CA LEU A 28 -16.67 -10.70 2.02
C LEU A 28 -17.24 -11.95 1.31
N THR A 29 -16.40 -12.79 0.69
CA THR A 29 -16.81 -13.98 -0.05
C THR A 29 -17.63 -14.98 0.79
N LEU A 30 -17.42 -15.03 2.10
CA LEU A 30 -18.19 -15.84 3.05
C LEU A 30 -19.24 -15.04 3.82
N GLY A 31 -19.46 -13.80 3.41
CA GLY A 31 -20.41 -12.87 4.01
C GLY A 31 -19.88 -12.13 5.24
N ARG A 32 -20.61 -11.09 5.62
CA ARG A 32 -20.31 -10.19 6.72
C ARG A 32 -20.10 -10.91 8.07
N ASP A 33 -20.99 -11.83 8.39
CA ASP A 33 -20.99 -12.47 9.72
C ASP A 33 -19.78 -13.37 9.92
N PHE A 34 -19.35 -14.08 8.87
CA PHE A 34 -18.10 -14.84 8.89
C PHE A 34 -16.90 -13.92 9.07
N LEU A 35 -16.84 -12.80 8.33
CA LEU A 35 -15.74 -11.84 8.46
C LEU A 35 -15.69 -11.24 9.89
N MET A 36 -16.84 -10.95 10.48
CA MET A 36 -16.92 -10.50 11.88
C MET A 36 -16.46 -11.58 12.88
N GLU A 37 -16.73 -12.86 12.61
CA GLU A 37 -16.20 -13.97 13.42
C GLU A 37 -14.67 -14.03 13.32
N MET A 38 -14.13 -13.90 12.10
CA MET A 38 -12.69 -13.94 11.87
C MET A 38 -11.97 -12.76 12.53
N SER A 39 -12.55 -11.57 12.51
CA SER A 39 -11.96 -10.39 13.15
C SER A 39 -11.78 -10.55 14.67
N LYS A 40 -12.63 -11.35 15.34
CA LYS A 40 -12.49 -11.65 16.77
C LYS A 40 -11.32 -12.60 17.07
N LYS A 41 -10.84 -13.35 16.09
CA LYS A 41 -9.71 -14.29 16.20
C LYS A 41 -8.39 -13.66 15.75
N ALA A 42 -8.46 -12.52 15.08
CA ALA A 42 -7.28 -11.77 14.67
C ALA A 42 -6.59 -11.14 15.90
N GLN A 43 -5.25 -11.16 15.89
CA GLN A 43 -4.41 -10.47 16.88
C GLN A 43 -4.09 -9.03 16.47
N PHE A 44 -4.70 -8.56 15.38
CA PHE A 44 -4.57 -7.22 14.82
C PHE A 44 -5.96 -6.72 14.43
N PRO A 45 -6.16 -5.38 14.35
CA PRO A 45 -7.43 -4.82 13.96
C PRO A 45 -7.73 -5.00 12.48
N PHE A 46 -8.98 -5.31 12.16
CA PHE A 46 -9.57 -5.07 10.86
C PHE A 46 -10.00 -3.61 10.79
N LEU A 47 -9.66 -2.93 9.71
CA LEU A 47 -9.96 -1.51 9.51
C LEU A 47 -10.99 -1.33 8.41
N SER A 48 -11.98 -0.48 8.69
CA SER A 48 -12.94 -0.04 7.68
C SER A 48 -13.56 1.29 8.10
N SER A 49 -13.20 2.38 7.42
CA SER A 49 -13.70 3.71 7.75
C SER A 49 -15.06 4.02 7.12
N ASN A 50 -15.45 3.29 6.08
CA ASN A 50 -16.67 3.57 5.31
C ASN A 50 -17.64 2.40 5.13
N ILE A 51 -17.38 1.23 5.71
CA ILE A 51 -18.34 0.10 5.71
C ILE A 51 -19.17 0.15 6.99
N ILE A 52 -20.49 0.25 6.82
CA ILE A 52 -21.47 0.28 7.90
C ILE A 52 -22.18 -1.07 7.97
N ASN A 53 -22.32 -1.60 9.16
CA ASN A 53 -23.23 -2.71 9.44
C ASN A 53 -24.67 -2.16 9.41
N GLU A 54 -25.48 -2.60 8.45
CA GLU A 54 -26.84 -2.12 8.22
C GLU A 54 -27.74 -2.29 9.43
N ASP A 55 -27.63 -3.42 10.16
CA ASP A 55 -28.48 -3.75 11.29
C ASP A 55 -28.24 -2.81 12.47
N SER A 56 -27.01 -2.38 12.71
CA SER A 56 -26.63 -1.55 13.86
C SER A 56 -26.43 -0.07 13.51
N GLY A 57 -26.31 0.28 12.24
CA GLY A 57 -25.96 1.63 11.78
C GLY A 57 -24.55 2.07 12.14
N ARG A 58 -23.71 1.17 12.68
CA ARG A 58 -22.34 1.45 13.13
C ARG A 58 -21.33 0.95 12.11
N LEU A 59 -20.10 1.48 12.17
CA LEU A 59 -18.99 0.93 11.39
C LEU A 59 -18.84 -0.57 11.64
N LEU A 60 -18.55 -1.32 10.57
CA LEU A 60 -18.36 -2.77 10.66
C LEU A 60 -17.14 -3.12 11.50
N PHE A 61 -16.07 -2.34 11.36
CA PHE A 61 -14.81 -2.46 12.10
C PHE A 61 -14.35 -1.09 12.58
N GLN A 62 -13.22 -1.03 13.25
CA GLN A 62 -12.70 0.26 13.72
C GLN A 62 -12.26 1.14 12.53
N PRO A 63 -12.49 2.47 12.62
CA PRO A 63 -12.23 3.37 11.49
C PRO A 63 -10.74 3.54 11.18
N TYR A 64 -9.89 3.51 12.19
CA TYR A 64 -8.45 3.71 12.05
C TYR A 64 -7.68 3.07 13.20
N LEU A 65 -6.37 2.90 13.02
CA LEU A 65 -5.40 2.53 14.04
C LEU A 65 -4.47 3.72 14.29
N LEU A 66 -4.19 4.01 15.56
CA LEU A 66 -3.09 4.88 15.96
C LEU A 66 -1.94 4.02 16.48
N LYS A 67 -0.74 4.25 15.97
CA LYS A 67 0.46 3.54 16.38
C LYS A 67 1.59 4.55 16.61
N GLU A 68 2.41 4.33 17.62
CA GLU A 68 3.62 5.12 17.85
C GLU A 68 4.84 4.23 17.65
N ILE A 69 5.75 4.65 16.76
CA ILE A 69 6.99 3.94 16.46
C ILE A 69 8.14 4.94 16.52
N ALA A 70 9.08 4.70 17.40
CA ALA A 70 10.26 5.58 17.60
C ALA A 70 9.89 7.06 17.83
N GLY A 71 8.81 7.31 18.58
CA GLY A 71 8.32 8.66 18.88
C GLY A 71 7.45 9.28 17.79
N MET A 72 7.24 8.59 16.65
CA MET A 72 6.38 9.06 15.57
C MET A 72 4.98 8.47 15.70
N LYS A 73 3.98 9.33 15.61
CA LYS A 73 2.58 8.95 15.66
C LYS A 73 2.04 8.71 14.26
N ILE A 74 1.61 7.47 14.00
CA ILE A 74 1.12 7.03 12.70
C ILE A 74 -0.37 6.76 12.81
N GLY A 75 -1.16 7.36 11.92
CA GLY A 75 -2.57 7.05 11.73
C GLY A 75 -2.75 6.19 10.48
N ILE A 76 -3.43 5.06 10.62
CA ILE A 76 -3.73 4.14 9.52
C ILE A 76 -5.23 4.00 9.42
N PHE A 77 -5.82 4.29 8.26
CA PHE A 77 -7.25 4.09 8.01
C PHE A 77 -7.47 3.31 6.71
N SER A 78 -8.68 2.81 6.48
CA SER A 78 -8.96 1.99 5.30
C SER A 78 -10.25 2.42 4.61
N LEU A 79 -10.23 2.40 3.27
CA LEU A 79 -11.39 2.71 2.42
C LEU A 79 -11.70 1.57 1.46
N PHE A 80 -12.98 1.33 1.30
CA PHE A 80 -13.56 0.34 0.42
C PHE A 80 -14.39 1.02 -0.68
N SER A 81 -14.32 0.54 -1.93
CA SER A 81 -15.11 1.08 -3.03
C SER A 81 -16.51 0.44 -3.08
N PRO A 82 -17.58 1.26 -3.20
CA PRO A 82 -18.93 0.73 -3.41
C PRO A 82 -19.12 0.05 -4.76
N ASP A 83 -18.24 0.34 -5.74
CA ASP A 83 -18.38 -0.13 -7.13
C ASP A 83 -17.85 -1.55 -7.37
N LEU A 84 -17.33 -2.22 -6.32
CA LEU A 84 -16.77 -3.57 -6.42
C LEU A 84 -17.85 -4.67 -6.43
N PHE A 85 -19.04 -4.34 -6.06
CA PHE A 85 -20.16 -5.28 -6.10
C PHE A 85 -20.78 -5.33 -7.49
N THR A 86 -20.97 -6.55 -8.01
CA THR A 86 -21.45 -6.80 -9.39
C THR A 86 -22.94 -6.52 -9.61
N GLY A 87 -23.58 -5.77 -8.73
CA GLY A 87 -24.98 -5.37 -8.83
C GLY A 87 -25.71 -5.40 -7.49
N PRO A 88 -27.01 -5.09 -7.51
CA PRO A 88 -27.80 -4.98 -6.28
C PRO A 88 -27.95 -6.31 -5.54
N ASN A 89 -27.87 -7.44 -6.26
CA ASN A 89 -28.02 -8.79 -5.72
C ASN A 89 -26.69 -9.47 -5.34
N ASP A 90 -25.56 -8.75 -5.36
CA ASP A 90 -24.30 -9.31 -4.90
C ASP A 90 -24.39 -9.65 -3.40
N PHE A 91 -24.36 -10.93 -3.08
CA PHE A 91 -24.55 -11.42 -1.72
C PHE A 91 -23.49 -10.91 -0.73
N ARG A 92 -22.30 -10.51 -1.23
CA ARG A 92 -21.23 -9.93 -0.43
C ARG A 92 -21.63 -8.58 0.19
N LYS A 93 -22.56 -7.88 -0.46
CA LYS A 93 -23.11 -6.59 0.02
C LYS A 93 -24.18 -6.75 1.09
N LYS A 94 -24.71 -7.93 1.30
CA LYS A 94 -25.85 -8.17 2.21
C LYS A 94 -25.54 -7.68 3.64
N GLY A 95 -26.39 -6.80 4.15
CA GLY A 95 -26.28 -6.22 5.50
C GLY A 95 -25.18 -5.19 5.63
N LEU A 96 -24.71 -4.63 4.51
CA LEU A 96 -23.67 -3.60 4.46
C LEU A 96 -24.16 -2.35 3.71
N VAL A 97 -23.82 -1.20 4.26
CA VAL A 97 -23.95 0.10 3.60
C VAL A 97 -22.54 0.70 3.45
N ILE A 98 -22.19 1.09 2.24
CA ILE A 98 -20.88 1.68 1.95
C ILE A 98 -21.06 3.20 1.80
N ARG A 99 -20.43 3.97 2.68
CA ARG A 99 -20.40 5.43 2.60
C ARG A 99 -19.46 5.89 1.50
N ASP A 100 -19.70 7.11 1.03
CA ASP A 100 -18.81 7.73 0.05
C ASP A 100 -17.35 7.76 0.54
N PRO A 101 -16.41 7.22 -0.26
CA PRO A 101 -15.01 7.12 0.16
C PRO A 101 -14.31 8.50 0.22
N VAL A 102 -14.71 9.47 -0.63
CA VAL A 102 -14.08 10.80 -0.65
C VAL A 102 -14.48 11.59 0.60
N GLU A 103 -15.77 11.62 0.93
CA GLU A 103 -16.28 12.27 2.14
C GLU A 103 -15.67 11.62 3.40
N THR A 104 -15.58 10.28 3.39
CA THR A 104 -14.98 9.52 4.50
C THR A 104 -13.49 9.83 4.64
N ALA A 105 -12.74 9.88 3.53
CA ALA A 105 -11.32 10.24 3.55
C ALA A 105 -11.11 11.63 4.14
N GLN A 106 -11.92 12.62 3.73
CA GLN A 106 -11.86 13.99 4.28
C GLN A 106 -12.13 13.99 5.79
N ALA A 107 -13.11 13.21 6.25
CA ALA A 107 -13.42 13.10 7.68
C ALA A 107 -12.26 12.45 8.45
N MET A 108 -11.66 11.36 7.92
CA MET A 108 -10.54 10.69 8.54
C MET A 108 -9.29 11.57 8.60
N VAL A 109 -8.98 12.32 7.56
CA VAL A 109 -7.85 13.26 7.59
C VAL A 109 -8.07 14.33 8.66
N ARG A 110 -9.26 14.95 8.72
CA ARG A 110 -9.56 15.94 9.78
C ARG A 110 -9.44 15.37 11.19
N GLU A 111 -9.81 14.10 11.37
CA GLU A 111 -9.74 13.39 12.66
C GLU A 111 -8.30 13.04 13.05
N LEU A 112 -7.48 12.60 12.07
CA LEU A 112 -6.14 12.07 12.31
C LEU A 112 -5.05 13.15 12.33
N GLN A 113 -5.18 14.18 11.49
CA GLN A 113 -4.15 15.21 11.33
C GLN A 113 -3.68 15.87 12.64
N PRO A 114 -4.56 16.21 13.61
CA PRO A 114 -4.13 16.79 14.89
C PRO A 114 -3.49 15.76 15.85
N LYS A 115 -3.56 14.47 15.54
CA LYS A 115 -3.15 13.37 16.44
C LYS A 115 -1.93 12.61 15.93
N THR A 116 -1.54 12.82 14.66
CA THR A 116 -0.54 11.98 14.00
C THR A 116 0.43 12.81 13.18
N ASP A 117 1.60 12.26 13.02
CA ASP A 117 2.68 12.81 12.20
C ASP A 117 2.62 12.24 10.77
N LEU A 118 2.18 11.00 10.61
CA LEU A 118 2.07 10.30 9.34
C LEU A 118 0.68 9.70 9.20
N ILE A 119 0.02 9.93 8.08
CA ILE A 119 -1.28 9.33 7.75
C ILE A 119 -1.12 8.39 6.56
N ILE A 120 -1.52 7.14 6.75
CA ILE A 120 -1.49 6.07 5.76
C ILE A 120 -2.93 5.62 5.46
N LEU A 121 -3.27 5.54 4.18
CA LEU A 121 -4.51 4.94 3.71
C LEU A 121 -4.24 3.54 3.15
N LEU A 122 -4.92 2.53 3.68
CA LEU A 122 -5.06 1.21 3.05
C LEU A 122 -6.26 1.28 2.12
N SER A 123 -6.02 1.34 0.82
CA SER A 123 -7.06 1.58 -0.16
C SER A 123 -7.47 0.32 -0.92
N HIS A 124 -8.78 0.04 -0.90
CA HIS A 124 -9.41 -0.92 -1.79
C HIS A 124 -10.38 -0.22 -2.75
N LEU A 125 -9.91 0.90 -3.36
CA LEU A 125 -10.71 1.73 -4.25
C LEU A 125 -10.44 1.47 -5.74
N SER A 126 -9.26 1.24 -6.13
CA SER A 126 -8.63 1.14 -7.45
C SER A 126 -7.61 2.25 -7.69
N TYR A 127 -6.62 1.98 -8.54
CA TYR A 127 -5.56 2.95 -8.83
C TYR A 127 -6.08 4.30 -9.37
N PRO A 128 -7.04 4.36 -10.33
CA PRO A 128 -7.56 5.65 -10.79
C PRO A 128 -8.23 6.47 -9.67
N LYS A 129 -8.96 5.82 -8.77
CA LYS A 129 -9.60 6.48 -7.63
C LYS A 129 -8.59 6.93 -6.57
N ASP A 130 -7.52 6.15 -6.36
CA ASP A 130 -6.41 6.53 -5.48
C ASP A 130 -5.70 7.80 -6.01
N VAL A 131 -5.50 7.89 -7.34
CA VAL A 131 -4.96 9.09 -7.99
C VAL A 131 -5.88 10.30 -7.79
N GLU A 132 -7.18 10.14 -8.04
CA GLU A 132 -8.17 11.20 -7.84
C GLU A 132 -8.21 11.66 -6.37
N LEU A 133 -8.17 10.74 -5.44
CA LEU A 133 -8.18 11.02 -4.01
C LEU A 133 -6.92 11.80 -3.60
N ALA A 134 -5.74 11.39 -4.06
CA ALA A 134 -4.48 12.10 -3.82
C ALA A 134 -4.46 13.51 -4.46
N GLN A 135 -5.16 13.70 -5.58
CA GLN A 135 -5.30 15.00 -6.21
C GLN A 135 -6.23 15.97 -5.43
N ASN A 136 -7.23 15.43 -4.75
CA ASN A 136 -8.31 16.24 -4.17
C ASN A 136 -8.23 16.37 -2.66
N ILE A 137 -7.53 15.48 -1.96
CA ILE A 137 -7.43 15.46 -0.50
C ILE A 137 -5.97 15.61 -0.06
N SER A 138 -5.69 16.69 0.66
CA SER A 138 -4.39 16.92 1.29
C SER A 138 -4.34 16.26 2.67
N GLY A 139 -3.14 15.88 3.12
CA GLY A 139 -2.92 15.33 4.47
C GLY A 139 -2.77 13.81 4.52
N ILE A 140 -3.02 13.08 3.42
CA ILE A 140 -2.63 11.69 3.28
C ILE A 140 -1.20 11.66 2.76
N HIS A 141 -0.29 10.98 3.46
CA HIS A 141 1.13 10.89 3.08
C HIS A 141 1.39 9.70 2.16
N LEU A 142 0.74 8.57 2.45
CA LEU A 142 0.87 7.34 1.68
C LEU A 142 -0.51 6.74 1.41
N ILE A 143 -0.73 6.28 0.18
CA ILE A 143 -1.83 5.40 -0.19
C ILE A 143 -1.21 4.06 -0.59
N ILE A 144 -1.55 3.01 0.15
CA ILE A 144 -1.22 1.63 -0.20
C ILE A 144 -2.46 1.05 -0.87
N GLY A 145 -2.43 1.06 -2.20
CA GLY A 145 -3.53 0.64 -3.04
C GLY A 145 -3.57 -0.87 -3.27
N SER A 146 -4.76 -1.36 -3.61
CA SER A 146 -5.02 -2.75 -3.97
C SER A 146 -6.09 -2.84 -5.08
N HIS A 147 -6.64 -4.03 -5.34
CA HIS A 147 -7.71 -4.34 -6.27
C HIS A 147 -7.31 -4.34 -7.75
N THR A 148 -6.77 -3.26 -8.32
CA THR A 148 -6.53 -3.18 -9.77
C THR A 148 -5.28 -3.90 -10.27
N GLY A 149 -4.43 -4.41 -9.38
CA GLY A 149 -3.23 -5.15 -9.74
C GLY A 149 -2.14 -4.31 -10.42
N ALA A 150 -2.19 -2.99 -10.29
CA ALA A 150 -1.11 -2.12 -10.73
C ALA A 150 0.19 -2.47 -9.99
N ASN A 151 1.30 -2.52 -10.72
CA ASN A 151 2.62 -2.76 -10.13
C ASN A 151 3.45 -1.49 -10.21
N LEU A 152 3.50 -0.74 -9.12
CA LEU A 152 4.20 0.54 -9.04
C LEU A 152 5.61 0.33 -8.46
N LEU A 153 6.55 -0.06 -9.33
CA LEU A 153 7.96 -0.20 -8.94
C LEU A 153 8.54 1.13 -8.43
N TYR A 154 8.09 2.22 -9.01
CA TYR A 154 8.43 3.58 -8.62
C TYR A 154 7.15 4.29 -8.17
N PRO A 155 6.95 4.48 -6.84
CA PRO A 155 5.77 5.15 -6.32
C PRO A 155 5.64 6.57 -6.85
N PRO A 156 4.59 6.91 -7.61
CA PRO A 156 4.38 8.27 -8.04
C PRO A 156 4.03 9.17 -6.86
N LEU A 157 4.56 10.39 -6.87
CA LEU A 157 4.14 11.46 -5.98
C LEU A 157 3.06 12.29 -6.67
N ILE A 158 1.87 12.31 -6.09
CA ILE A 158 0.76 13.12 -6.55
C ILE A 158 0.49 14.18 -5.50
N LYS A 159 0.79 15.45 -5.83
CA LYS A 159 0.88 16.54 -4.85
C LYS A 159 1.82 16.18 -3.70
N ASN A 160 1.29 15.81 -2.54
CA ASN A 160 2.07 15.43 -1.35
C ASN A 160 1.81 13.97 -0.90
N THR A 161 1.21 13.15 -1.75
CA THR A 161 0.82 11.77 -1.45
C THR A 161 1.56 10.81 -2.35
N TYR A 162 2.29 9.85 -1.76
CA TYR A 162 2.87 8.74 -2.51
C TYR A 162 1.86 7.61 -2.66
N LEU A 163 1.75 7.08 -3.89
CA LEU A 163 0.94 5.91 -4.19
C LEU A 163 1.82 4.67 -4.29
N LEU A 164 1.50 3.65 -3.50
CA LEU A 164 2.17 2.36 -3.53
C LEU A 164 1.14 1.28 -3.87
N GLN A 165 1.48 0.43 -4.82
CA GLN A 165 0.68 -0.75 -5.14
C GLN A 165 1.58 -1.83 -5.70
N MET A 166 1.34 -3.07 -5.31
CA MET A 166 2.05 -4.24 -5.81
C MET A 166 1.17 -5.07 -6.71
N ALA A 167 1.80 -5.88 -7.57
CA ALA A 167 1.10 -6.86 -8.37
C ALA A 167 0.28 -7.83 -7.49
N PRO A 168 -0.84 -8.34 -8.03
CA PRO A 168 -1.82 -9.12 -7.28
C PRO A 168 -1.31 -10.53 -6.90
N LYS A 169 -2.16 -11.28 -6.18
CA LYS A 169 -2.00 -12.71 -5.83
C LYS A 169 -0.89 -13.02 -4.83
N GLY A 170 -0.44 -12.05 -4.02
CA GLY A 170 0.58 -12.30 -2.99
C GLY A 170 1.94 -12.75 -3.55
N MET A 171 2.24 -12.42 -4.82
CA MET A 171 3.51 -12.79 -5.45
C MET A 171 4.67 -11.89 -5.04
N TYR A 172 4.41 -10.80 -4.34
CA TYR A 172 5.40 -9.82 -3.95
C TYR A 172 5.22 -9.38 -2.51
N GLY A 173 6.34 -9.11 -1.86
CA GLY A 173 6.40 -8.33 -0.64
C GLY A 173 6.98 -6.94 -0.92
N ALA A 174 6.64 -5.96 -0.08
CA ALA A 174 7.27 -4.66 -0.10
C ALA A 174 7.76 -4.28 1.29
N ARG A 175 8.88 -3.56 1.32
CA ARG A 175 9.41 -2.92 2.51
C ARG A 175 9.60 -1.44 2.22
N ILE A 176 9.16 -0.60 3.13
CA ILE A 176 9.34 0.84 3.06
C ILE A 176 10.15 1.26 4.29
N ASP A 177 11.32 1.83 4.04
CA ASP A 177 12.18 2.36 5.09
C ASP A 177 12.11 3.89 5.05
N PHE A 178 11.78 4.52 6.17
CA PHE A 178 11.77 5.96 6.33
C PHE A 178 12.99 6.44 7.09
N THR A 179 13.63 7.51 6.60
CA THR A 179 14.69 8.24 7.29
C THR A 179 14.23 9.67 7.57
N PHE A 180 14.17 10.04 8.84
CA PHE A 180 13.73 11.36 9.27
C PHE A 180 14.95 12.22 9.56
N ASN A 181 15.14 13.27 8.76
CA ASN A 181 16.21 14.26 8.91
C ASN A 181 15.71 15.55 9.58
N ASN A 182 14.40 15.73 9.66
CA ASN A 182 13.73 16.87 10.27
C ASN A 182 12.30 16.50 10.71
N ASN A 183 11.62 17.41 11.39
CA ASN A 183 10.28 17.22 11.92
C ASN A 183 9.17 17.61 10.90
N THR A 184 9.50 17.88 9.64
CA THR A 184 8.49 18.09 8.59
C THR A 184 8.16 16.80 7.91
N PHE A 185 6.88 16.59 7.55
CA PHE A 185 6.44 15.35 6.87
C PHE A 185 6.46 15.49 5.34
N SER A 186 7.54 16.08 4.81
CA SER A 186 7.83 16.12 3.39
C SER A 186 8.93 15.12 3.07
N PHE A 187 8.60 14.11 2.28
CA PHE A 187 9.51 13.03 1.90
C PHE A 187 9.87 13.10 0.43
N TYR A 188 10.99 12.51 0.08
CA TYR A 188 11.31 12.13 -1.30
C TYR A 188 11.74 10.66 -1.36
N ASN A 189 11.58 10.04 -2.53
CA ASN A 189 12.06 8.67 -2.72
C ASN A 189 13.57 8.69 -2.95
N SER A 190 14.33 7.88 -2.22
CA SER A 190 15.80 7.80 -2.35
C SER A 190 16.26 7.42 -3.77
N SER A 191 15.39 6.78 -4.56
CA SER A 191 15.66 6.51 -5.98
C SER A 191 15.74 7.78 -6.82
N GLU A 192 15.00 8.84 -6.46
CA GLU A 192 15.07 10.16 -7.12
C GLU A 192 16.46 10.78 -6.93
N LYS A 193 16.97 10.80 -5.70
CA LYS A 193 18.32 11.29 -5.40
C LYS A 193 19.39 10.52 -6.18
N ARG A 194 19.32 9.18 -6.17
CA ARG A 194 20.26 8.34 -6.91
C ARG A 194 20.20 8.60 -8.42
N SER A 195 19.01 8.83 -8.97
CA SER A 195 18.84 9.18 -10.39
C SER A 195 19.49 10.53 -10.71
N LEU A 196 19.29 11.55 -9.86
CA LEU A 196 19.91 12.86 -10.01
C LEU A 196 21.45 12.79 -9.87
N GLU A 197 21.97 12.03 -8.92
CA GLU A 197 23.40 11.80 -8.74
C GLU A 197 24.01 11.11 -9.96
N SER A 198 23.36 10.09 -10.48
CA SER A 198 23.79 9.40 -11.70
C SER A 198 23.78 10.33 -12.92
N ARG A 199 22.74 11.15 -13.05
CA ARG A 199 22.64 12.17 -14.10
C ARG A 199 23.78 13.21 -13.97
N LEU A 200 24.04 13.70 -12.76
CA LEU A 200 25.10 14.66 -12.51
C LEU A 200 26.46 14.09 -12.89
N ASN A 201 26.74 12.84 -12.52
CA ASN A 201 27.99 12.16 -12.89
C ASN A 201 28.14 12.01 -14.41
N TYR A 202 27.05 11.63 -15.09
CA TYR A 202 27.05 11.55 -16.56
C TYR A 202 27.31 12.92 -17.22
N VAL A 203 26.63 13.96 -16.75
CA VAL A 203 26.81 15.34 -17.26
C VAL A 203 28.24 15.82 -17.04
N LYS A 204 28.81 15.60 -15.86
CA LYS A 204 30.23 15.92 -15.57
C LYS A 204 31.19 15.19 -16.51
N TYR A 205 30.94 13.89 -16.75
CA TYR A 205 31.72 13.12 -17.72
C TYR A 205 31.65 13.74 -19.13
N ARG A 206 30.46 14.12 -19.62
CA ARG A 206 30.28 14.76 -20.93
C ARG A 206 31.01 16.10 -21.05
N LEU A 207 30.99 16.90 -19.97
CA LEU A 207 31.70 18.19 -19.94
C LEU A 207 33.23 18.05 -19.94
N MET A 208 33.78 16.94 -19.41
CA MET A 208 35.21 16.64 -19.37
C MET A 208 35.71 15.97 -20.71
N ALA A 209 34.81 15.41 -21.48
CA ALA A 209 35.17 14.72 -22.72
C ALA A 209 35.69 15.71 -23.79
N LYS A 210 36.89 15.45 -24.31
CA LYS A 210 37.54 16.29 -25.29
C LYS A 210 36.74 16.44 -26.61
N GLU A 211 35.89 15.47 -26.92
CA GLU A 211 35.11 15.41 -28.16
C GLU A 211 33.72 16.07 -28.03
N THR A 212 33.39 16.68 -26.91
CA THR A 212 32.08 17.32 -26.75
C THR A 212 32.05 18.64 -27.56
N PRO A 213 31.15 18.76 -28.55
CA PRO A 213 31.04 19.97 -29.37
C PRO A 213 30.70 21.20 -28.50
N GLU A 214 31.28 22.35 -28.81
CA GLU A 214 31.05 23.60 -28.07
C GLU A 214 29.56 23.97 -27.97
N ARG A 215 28.78 23.73 -29.05
CA ARG A 215 27.34 23.97 -29.07
C ARG A 215 26.57 23.12 -28.03
N GLU A 216 27.09 21.95 -27.65
CA GLU A 216 26.49 21.05 -26.68
C GLU A 216 26.93 21.38 -25.26
N LYS A 217 28.08 21.99 -25.06
CA LYS A 217 28.60 22.35 -23.73
C LYS A 217 27.66 23.28 -22.97
N ALA A 218 27.03 24.24 -23.63
CA ALA A 218 26.03 25.11 -22.97
C ALA A 218 24.83 24.33 -22.45
N GLN A 219 24.36 23.32 -23.21
CA GLN A 219 23.25 22.47 -22.78
C GLN A 219 23.65 21.59 -21.57
N TRP A 220 24.88 21.04 -21.61
CA TRP A 220 25.41 20.23 -20.50
C TRP A 220 25.65 21.06 -19.25
N LEU A 221 26.15 22.30 -19.36
CA LEU A 221 26.28 23.23 -18.23
C LEU A 221 24.92 23.53 -17.59
N LYS A 222 23.93 23.87 -18.41
CA LYS A 222 22.56 24.07 -17.92
C LYS A 222 22.01 22.82 -17.23
N SER A 223 22.19 21.64 -17.83
CA SER A 223 21.76 20.36 -17.24
C SER A 223 22.47 20.07 -15.90
N LYS A 224 23.76 20.46 -15.77
CA LYS A 224 24.51 20.37 -14.52
C LYS A 224 23.88 21.25 -13.45
N GLU A 225 23.70 22.54 -13.73
CA GLU A 225 23.11 23.52 -12.81
C GLU A 225 21.72 23.11 -12.34
N ASP A 226 20.85 22.68 -13.29
CA ASP A 226 19.50 22.23 -12.97
C ASP A 226 19.51 20.98 -12.08
N THR A 227 20.43 20.04 -12.33
CA THR A 227 20.57 18.81 -11.54
C THR A 227 21.14 19.11 -10.15
N GLU A 228 22.15 19.98 -10.03
CA GLU A 228 22.71 20.42 -8.76
C GLU A 228 21.66 21.17 -7.91
N ARG A 229 20.85 22.01 -8.54
CA ARG A 229 19.73 22.70 -7.87
C ARG A 229 18.67 21.71 -7.38
N ALA A 230 18.31 20.71 -8.17
CA ALA A 230 17.37 19.66 -7.78
C ALA A 230 17.92 18.86 -6.58
N LEU A 231 19.20 18.48 -6.59
CA LEU A 231 19.85 17.79 -5.47
C LEU A 231 19.88 18.66 -4.20
N ALA A 232 20.17 19.96 -4.34
CA ALA A 232 20.15 20.88 -3.22
C ALA A 232 18.77 21.02 -2.57
N GLN A 233 17.69 20.92 -3.37
CA GLN A 233 16.30 20.93 -2.87
C GLN A 233 15.95 19.69 -2.06
N LEU A 234 16.66 18.57 -2.20
CA LEU A 234 16.47 17.36 -1.43
C LEU A 234 17.26 17.36 -0.10
N GLN A 235 18.25 18.25 0.03
CA GLN A 235 19.12 18.30 1.20
C GLN A 235 18.32 18.62 2.48
N GLY A 236 18.51 17.80 3.52
CA GLY A 236 17.82 17.95 4.80
C GLY A 236 16.35 17.54 4.82
N LYS A 237 15.77 17.14 3.68
CA LYS A 237 14.43 16.57 3.65
C LYS A 237 14.44 15.12 4.14
N ASN A 238 13.29 14.67 4.59
CA ASN A 238 13.09 13.27 4.92
C ASN A 238 13.06 12.41 3.65
N GLU A 239 13.51 11.18 3.76
CA GLU A 239 13.54 10.26 2.62
C GLU A 239 12.85 8.94 2.94
N PHE A 240 12.37 8.26 1.93
CA PHE A 240 11.98 6.87 2.04
C PHE A 240 12.58 6.05 0.90
N THR A 241 12.76 4.76 1.17
CA THR A 241 13.14 3.76 0.17
C THR A 241 12.04 2.73 0.09
N ASN A 242 11.57 2.40 -1.09
CA ASN A 242 10.70 1.26 -1.31
C ASN A 242 11.48 0.13 -1.97
N ILE A 243 11.36 -1.06 -1.41
CA ILE A 243 11.95 -2.29 -1.94
C ILE A 243 10.81 -3.25 -2.20
N ILE A 244 10.62 -3.62 -3.45
CA ILE A 244 9.65 -4.65 -3.85
C ILE A 244 10.46 -5.91 -4.18
N PHE A 245 10.11 -7.01 -3.54
CA PHE A 245 10.79 -8.29 -3.75
C PHE A 245 9.77 -9.37 -4.12
N PRO A 246 10.06 -10.17 -5.15
CA PRO A 246 9.19 -11.28 -5.52
C PRO A 246 9.29 -12.40 -4.48
N LEU A 247 8.15 -12.98 -4.13
CA LEU A 247 8.07 -14.22 -3.37
C LEU A 247 8.21 -15.37 -4.38
N ARG A 248 9.32 -16.10 -4.32
CA ARG A 248 9.70 -17.13 -5.32
C ARG A 248 9.85 -18.48 -4.66
N ASP A 249 9.63 -19.53 -5.44
CA ASP A 249 10.05 -20.88 -5.08
C ASP A 249 11.55 -20.89 -4.75
N GLY A 250 11.92 -21.60 -3.68
CA GLY A 250 13.30 -21.64 -3.17
C GLY A 250 13.63 -20.59 -2.10
N MET A 251 12.73 -19.66 -1.78
CA MET A 251 12.84 -18.90 -0.53
C MET A 251 12.61 -19.83 0.66
N LYS A 252 13.34 -19.60 1.75
CA LYS A 252 13.17 -20.40 2.96
C LYS A 252 11.83 -20.09 3.62
N ASP A 253 10.99 -21.10 3.74
CA ASP A 253 9.71 -21.00 4.43
C ASP A 253 9.89 -20.81 5.94
N HIS A 254 8.96 -20.11 6.57
CA HIS A 254 8.85 -20.10 8.02
C HIS A 254 8.32 -21.49 8.48
N PRO A 255 9.02 -22.22 9.37
CA PRO A 255 8.70 -23.61 9.67
C PRO A 255 7.27 -23.83 10.19
N ASP A 256 6.78 -22.92 11.04
CA ASP A 256 5.42 -23.06 11.59
C ASP A 256 4.35 -22.78 10.53
N ILE A 257 4.56 -21.79 9.65
CA ILE A 257 3.64 -21.51 8.54
C ILE A 257 3.64 -22.66 7.53
N LEU A 258 4.81 -23.18 7.19
CA LEU A 258 4.93 -24.35 6.30
C LEU A 258 4.15 -25.54 6.86
N LYS A 259 4.34 -25.86 8.14
CA LYS A 259 3.61 -26.93 8.82
C LYS A 259 2.09 -26.76 8.70
N MET A 260 1.58 -25.54 8.96
CA MET A 260 0.14 -25.25 8.85
C MET A 260 -0.37 -25.43 7.41
N VAL A 261 0.41 -24.99 6.42
CA VAL A 261 0.09 -25.16 4.99
C VAL A 261 0.08 -26.63 4.59
N ASP A 262 1.05 -27.41 5.05
CA ASP A 262 1.15 -28.85 4.75
C ASP A 262 0.00 -29.65 5.40
N GLU A 263 -0.38 -29.33 6.64
CA GLU A 263 -1.56 -29.88 7.31
C GLU A 263 -2.84 -29.57 6.54
N TYR A 264 -2.98 -28.32 6.07
CA TYR A 264 -4.12 -27.92 5.24
C TYR A 264 -4.15 -28.67 3.91
N ARG A 265 -3.02 -28.76 3.18
CA ARG A 265 -2.90 -29.48 1.91
C ARG A 265 -3.21 -30.97 2.06
N SER A 266 -2.75 -31.59 3.14
CA SER A 266 -3.03 -33.02 3.43
C SER A 266 -4.52 -33.26 3.65
N LYS A 267 -5.22 -32.31 4.28
CA LYS A 267 -6.66 -32.39 4.54
C LYS A 267 -7.52 -32.04 3.33
N TYR A 268 -7.00 -31.16 2.47
CA TYR A 268 -7.70 -30.65 1.27
C TYR A 268 -6.76 -30.71 0.05
N PRO A 269 -6.46 -31.92 -0.46
CA PRO A 269 -5.59 -32.04 -1.64
C PRO A 269 -6.21 -31.31 -2.83
N GLU A 270 -5.38 -30.55 -3.55
CA GLU A 270 -5.81 -29.93 -4.81
C GLU A 270 -6.16 -31.03 -5.79
N THR A 271 -7.42 -31.05 -6.25
CA THR A 271 -7.78 -31.89 -7.41
C THR A 271 -7.01 -31.32 -8.59
N GLU A 272 -6.14 -32.11 -9.21
CA GLU A 272 -5.38 -31.71 -10.40
C GLU A 272 -6.31 -31.02 -11.38
N LYS A 273 -6.00 -29.76 -11.72
CA LYS A 273 -6.67 -29.09 -12.84
C LYS A 273 -6.35 -29.93 -14.08
N PRO A 274 -7.37 -30.32 -14.89
CA PRO A 274 -7.08 -30.99 -16.16
C PRO A 274 -6.11 -30.10 -16.94
N ALA A 275 -5.06 -30.72 -17.49
CA ALA A 275 -4.08 -30.03 -18.33
C ALA A 275 -4.83 -29.28 -19.43
N PRO A 276 -4.42 -28.05 -19.78
CA PRO A 276 -5.04 -27.32 -20.87
C PRO A 276 -4.98 -28.17 -22.14
N PRO A 277 -6.02 -28.22 -22.96
CA PRO A 277 -6.01 -28.96 -24.22
C PRO A 277 -4.83 -28.45 -25.07
N LYS A 278 -4.10 -29.41 -25.65
CA LYS A 278 -2.94 -29.17 -26.50
C LYS A 278 -3.32 -28.44 -27.78
#